data_a2ad1870ea4524080672b8a984eec502
#
_entry.id   a2ad1870ea4524080672b8a984eec502
#
_cell.length_a   1.000
_cell.length_b   1.000
_cell.length_c   1.000
_cell.angle_alpha   90.00
_cell.angle_beta   90.00
_cell.angle_gamma   90.00
#
_symmetry.space_group_name_H-M   'P 1'
#
loop_
_entity.id
_entity.type
_entity.pdbx_description
1 polymer ?
#
loop_
_entity_poly.entity_id
_entity_poly.type
_entity_poly.pdbx_seq_one_letter_code
_entity_poly.pdbx_strand_id
1 'polypeptide(L)'
;IYSTFDNIWWNPEHKKIIPSINSEQLTQLRASWFKAIIRHPLIYLKNRTMGFLDFLRITNSGSLLMITYNYTEPNSFGLNYKSRKLTDNIRFLIESQRCMPYMKPWFWFLMTVLLLILVPKRLTGTIKIIVLCLACSSMFYFTLEFIVFQIDSEFRYFYWNCVSVSLSLILIATSYFSERTRTISKLTSNRLK
;
A
#
# COMPACT_ATOMS: atom_id res chain seq x y z
N ILE A 1 1.51 12.14 21.87
CA ILE A 1 2.06 10.82 21.51
C ILE A 1 1.10 10.28 20.46
N TYR A 2 1.42 10.45 19.18
CA TYR A 2 0.68 9.80 18.11
C TYR A 2 1.14 8.34 18.08
N SER A 3 0.31 7.42 18.57
CA SER A 3 0.48 6.04 18.21
C SER A 3 -0.17 5.84 16.83
N THR A 4 0.54 5.24 15.92
CA THR A 4 0.08 4.85 14.58
C THR A 4 -0.96 3.73 14.62
N PHE A 5 -1.32 3.25 15.79
CA PHE A 5 -2.43 2.33 16.01
C PHE A 5 -3.73 3.11 16.12
N ASP A 6 -4.74 2.59 15.51
CA ASP A 6 -6.12 3.08 15.50
C ASP A 6 -6.70 3.15 16.93
N ASN A 7 -6.16 4.11 17.70
CA ASN A 7 -6.51 4.31 19.10
C ASN A 7 -7.98 4.65 19.30
N ILE A 8 -8.66 5.14 18.26
CA ILE A 8 -10.07 5.51 18.34
C ILE A 8 -10.93 4.26 18.41
N TRP A 9 -10.60 3.21 17.64
CA TRP A 9 -11.40 1.99 17.54
C TRP A 9 -11.05 0.97 18.63
N TRP A 10 -9.79 0.87 19.01
CA TRP A 10 -9.30 -0.19 19.90
C TRP A 10 -9.15 0.25 21.35
N ASN A 11 -9.12 1.57 21.64
CA ASN A 11 -9.09 2.05 23.02
C ASN A 11 -10.48 1.93 23.64
N PRO A 12 -10.66 1.18 24.75
CA PRO A 12 -11.94 1.03 25.43
C PRO A 12 -12.58 2.35 25.88
N GLU A 13 -11.76 3.36 26.20
CA GLU A 13 -12.23 4.69 26.59
C GLU A 13 -12.84 5.45 25.41
N HIS A 14 -12.30 5.28 24.21
CA HIS A 14 -12.80 5.94 23.00
C HIS A 14 -14.02 5.24 22.40
N LYS A 15 -14.20 3.94 22.60
CA LYS A 15 -15.40 3.20 22.18
C LYS A 15 -16.70 3.75 22.77
N LYS A 16 -16.64 4.50 23.87
CA LYS A 16 -17.79 5.13 24.51
C LYS A 16 -18.23 6.43 23.83
N ILE A 17 -17.36 7.08 23.05
CA ILE A 17 -17.61 8.40 22.46
C ILE A 17 -18.40 8.27 21.15
N ILE A 18 -18.03 7.32 20.30
CA ILE A 18 -18.59 7.19 18.95
C ILE A 18 -20.08 6.84 18.92
N PRO A 19 -20.59 5.90 19.73
CA PRO A 19 -22.01 5.57 19.71
C PRO A 19 -22.94 6.68 20.23
N SER A 20 -22.39 7.70 20.91
CA SER A 20 -23.17 8.80 21.50
C SER A 20 -23.28 10.03 20.61
N ILE A 21 -22.56 10.06 19.47
CA ILE A 21 -22.56 11.23 18.57
C ILE A 21 -23.81 11.21 17.70
N ASN A 22 -24.66 12.22 17.88
CA ASN A 22 -25.83 12.43 17.02
C ASN A 22 -25.44 13.13 15.69
N SER A 23 -26.37 13.21 14.73
CA SER A 23 -26.13 13.81 13.42
C SER A 23 -25.73 15.29 13.47
N GLU A 24 -26.27 16.03 14.42
CA GLU A 24 -25.97 17.44 14.63
C GLU A 24 -24.54 17.64 15.15
N GLN A 25 -24.15 16.86 16.16
CA GLN A 25 -22.79 16.86 16.69
C GLN A 25 -21.75 16.46 15.63
N LEU A 26 -22.11 15.51 14.75
CA LEU A 26 -21.25 15.12 13.64
C LEU A 26 -21.05 16.27 12.65
N THR A 27 -22.10 17.03 12.36
CA THR A 27 -22.04 18.21 11.48
C THR A 27 -21.17 19.31 12.11
N GLN A 28 -21.34 19.59 13.39
CA GLN A 28 -20.53 20.55 14.14
C GLN A 28 -19.05 20.11 14.18
N LEU A 29 -18.79 18.82 14.38
CA LEU A 29 -17.44 18.28 14.38
C LEU A 29 -16.76 18.47 13.03
N ARG A 30 -17.46 18.15 11.93
CA ARG A 30 -16.96 18.36 10.56
C ARG A 30 -16.63 19.83 10.29
N ALA A 31 -17.52 20.75 10.65
CA ALA A 31 -17.31 22.18 10.49
C ALA A 31 -16.11 22.68 11.30
N SER A 32 -15.98 22.23 12.54
CA SER A 32 -14.85 22.56 13.43
C SER A 32 -13.53 22.03 12.90
N TRP A 33 -13.52 20.80 12.43
CA TRP A 33 -12.34 20.17 11.82
C TRP A 33 -11.88 20.93 10.56
N PHE A 34 -12.82 21.26 9.66
CA PHE A 34 -12.50 22.02 8.45
C PHE A 34 -11.95 23.41 8.79
N LYS A 35 -12.56 24.09 9.76
CA LYS A 35 -12.10 25.40 10.26
C LYS A 35 -10.68 25.31 10.87
N ALA A 36 -10.38 24.24 11.59
CA ALA A 36 -9.06 24.01 12.15
C ALA A 36 -7.98 23.81 11.06
N ILE A 37 -8.29 23.06 9.99
CA ILE A 37 -7.39 22.90 8.84
C ILE A 37 -7.09 24.25 8.17
N ILE A 38 -8.13 25.05 7.90
CA ILE A 38 -7.95 26.35 7.24
C ILE A 38 -7.14 27.31 8.13
N ARG A 39 -7.36 27.28 9.44
CA ARG A 39 -6.61 28.15 10.37
C ARG A 39 -5.16 27.73 10.57
N HIS A 40 -4.87 26.43 10.48
CA HIS A 40 -3.56 25.88 10.78
C HIS A 40 -3.05 24.90 9.69
N PRO A 41 -2.97 25.34 8.40
CA PRO A 41 -2.66 24.44 7.29
C PRO A 41 -1.29 23.79 7.40
N LEU A 42 -0.29 24.51 7.91
CA LEU A 42 1.07 23.96 8.08
C LEU A 42 1.13 22.87 9.17
N ILE A 43 0.38 23.04 10.26
CA ILE A 43 0.31 22.01 11.31
C ILE A 43 -0.38 20.76 10.75
N TYR A 44 -1.49 20.95 10.00
CA TYR A 44 -2.17 19.85 9.34
C TYR A 44 -1.25 19.10 8.38
N LEU A 45 -0.56 19.83 7.49
CA LEU A 45 0.36 19.24 6.52
C LEU A 45 1.51 18.51 7.21
N LYS A 46 2.10 19.09 8.27
CA LYS A 46 3.13 18.43 9.07
C LYS A 46 2.64 17.11 9.63
N ASN A 47 1.45 17.10 10.24
CA ASN A 47 0.88 15.88 10.80
C ASN A 47 0.62 14.81 9.72
N ARG A 48 0.10 15.23 8.55
CA ARG A 48 -0.11 14.34 7.40
C ARG A 48 1.20 13.76 6.88
N THR A 49 2.22 14.59 6.76
CA THR A 49 3.55 14.12 6.32
C THR A 49 4.15 13.13 7.31
N MET A 50 4.10 13.43 8.61
CA MET A 50 4.62 12.51 9.63
C MET A 50 3.89 11.16 9.59
N GLY A 51 2.56 11.17 9.54
CA GLY A 51 1.80 9.92 9.47
C GLY A 51 2.01 9.17 8.15
N PHE A 52 2.22 9.86 7.04
CA PHE A 52 2.57 9.19 5.78
C PHE A 52 3.98 8.56 5.82
N LEU A 53 4.95 9.21 6.47
CA LEU A 53 6.27 8.63 6.69
C LEU A 53 6.19 7.39 7.61
N ASP A 54 5.32 7.43 8.61
CA ASP A 54 5.02 6.27 9.46
C ASP A 54 4.33 5.15 8.67
N PHE A 55 3.35 5.47 7.82
CA PHE A 55 2.73 4.53 6.90
C PHE A 55 3.77 3.88 5.98
N LEU A 56 4.67 4.68 5.40
CA LEU A 56 5.76 4.18 4.58
C LEU A 56 6.82 3.39 5.39
N ARG A 57 6.73 3.38 6.71
CA ARG A 57 7.72 2.77 7.63
C ARG A 57 9.14 3.31 7.49
N ILE A 58 9.24 4.61 7.23
CA ILE A 58 10.51 5.32 7.17
C ILE A 58 10.93 5.77 8.57
N THR A 59 9.97 6.34 9.34
CA THR A 59 10.23 6.87 10.70
C THR A 59 10.07 5.81 11.78
N ASN A 60 9.18 4.85 11.58
CA ASN A 60 8.83 3.83 12.57
C ASN A 60 9.17 2.41 12.07
N SER A 61 10.44 2.18 11.76
CA SER A 61 10.91 0.92 11.20
C SER A 61 10.78 -0.29 12.15
N GLY A 62 10.64 -0.03 13.46
CA GLY A 62 10.53 -1.07 14.49
C GLY A 62 9.12 -1.54 14.80
N SER A 63 8.06 -0.86 14.29
CA SER A 63 6.68 -1.29 14.55
C SER A 63 6.38 -2.60 13.82
N LEU A 64 5.63 -3.46 14.52
CA LEU A 64 5.26 -4.78 14.02
C LEU A 64 4.29 -4.65 12.83
N LEU A 65 4.73 -5.04 11.63
CA LEU A 65 3.81 -5.28 10.54
C LEU A 65 3.04 -6.56 10.85
N MET A 66 1.78 -6.46 11.22
CA MET A 66 0.93 -7.64 11.32
C MET A 66 0.58 -8.12 9.91
N ILE A 67 1.25 -9.17 9.46
CA ILE A 67 0.99 -9.77 8.16
C ILE A 67 -0.04 -10.89 8.31
N THR A 68 -0.06 -11.54 9.47
CA THR A 68 -0.94 -12.68 9.75
C THR A 68 -1.53 -12.59 11.15
N TYR A 69 -2.78 -13.01 11.29
CA TYR A 69 -3.47 -13.10 12.57
C TYR A 69 -3.50 -14.56 13.07
N ASN A 70 -3.31 -14.75 14.36
CA ASN A 70 -3.31 -16.06 15.02
C ASN A 70 -4.63 -16.40 15.70
N TYR A 71 -5.59 -15.50 15.62
CA TYR A 71 -6.86 -15.63 16.30
C TYR A 71 -8.00 -15.16 15.40
N THR A 72 -9.16 -15.66 15.69
CA THR A 72 -10.41 -15.17 15.12
C THR A 72 -11.10 -14.37 16.23
N GLU A 73 -11.49 -13.13 15.94
CA GLU A 73 -12.30 -12.39 16.89
C GLU A 73 -13.60 -13.13 17.20
N PRO A 74 -14.17 -12.98 18.42
CA PRO A 74 -15.47 -13.52 18.73
C PRO A 74 -16.49 -13.10 17.67
N ASN A 75 -17.14 -14.07 17.04
CA ASN A 75 -18.09 -13.81 15.96
C ASN A 75 -19.35 -14.63 16.15
N SER A 76 -20.47 -14.15 15.57
CA SER A 76 -21.77 -14.78 15.66
C SER A 76 -21.85 -16.16 14.96
N PHE A 77 -20.85 -16.50 14.14
CA PHE A 77 -20.79 -17.76 13.39
C PHE A 77 -20.05 -18.87 14.16
N GLY A 78 -19.51 -18.60 15.33
CA GLY A 78 -18.70 -19.55 16.09
C GLY A 78 -17.42 -20.01 15.40
N LEU A 79 -16.92 -19.23 14.44
CA LEU A 79 -15.69 -19.55 13.73
C LEU A 79 -14.49 -19.33 14.64
N ASN A 80 -13.67 -20.36 14.83
CA ASN A 80 -12.47 -20.31 15.60
C ASN A 80 -11.24 -20.60 14.71
N TYR A 81 -10.16 -19.87 14.95
CA TYR A 81 -8.88 -20.16 14.28
C TYR A 81 -8.40 -21.55 14.73
N LYS A 82 -8.18 -22.42 13.74
CA LYS A 82 -7.56 -23.72 13.97
C LYS A 82 -6.21 -23.77 13.24
N SER A 83 -5.15 -23.80 14.03
CA SER A 83 -3.80 -23.97 13.49
C SER A 83 -3.71 -25.30 12.72
N ARG A 84 -3.09 -25.26 11.53
CA ARG A 84 -2.74 -26.42 10.72
C ARG A 84 -1.27 -26.30 10.34
N LYS A 85 -0.56 -27.43 10.28
CA LYS A 85 0.88 -27.48 9.94
C LYS A 85 1.22 -26.67 8.68
N LEU A 86 0.37 -26.74 7.65
CA LEU A 86 0.54 -25.96 6.42
C LEU A 86 0.43 -24.45 6.70
N THR A 87 -0.58 -24.03 7.44
CA THR A 87 -0.80 -22.62 7.79
C THR A 87 0.35 -22.07 8.62
N ASP A 88 0.85 -22.86 9.58
CA ASP A 88 1.96 -22.44 10.44
C ASP A 88 3.28 -22.34 9.65
N ASN A 89 3.51 -23.26 8.71
CA ASN A 89 4.68 -23.19 7.81
C ASN A 89 4.63 -21.95 6.90
N ILE A 90 3.46 -21.66 6.29
CA ILE A 90 3.26 -20.45 5.46
C ILE A 90 3.46 -19.19 6.30
N ARG A 91 2.91 -19.16 7.51
CA ARG A 91 3.08 -18.06 8.44
C ARG A 91 4.54 -17.85 8.81
N PHE A 92 5.27 -18.91 9.18
CA PHE A 92 6.69 -18.86 9.48
C PHE A 92 7.48 -18.28 8.28
N LEU A 93 7.16 -18.71 7.07
CA LEU A 93 7.81 -18.24 5.85
C LEU A 93 7.54 -16.74 5.62
N ILE A 94 6.30 -16.27 5.82
CA ILE A 94 5.93 -14.87 5.71
C ILE A 94 6.64 -14.02 6.78
N GLU A 95 6.60 -14.47 8.03
CA GLU A 95 7.23 -13.76 9.15
C GLU A 95 8.76 -13.69 9.01
N SER A 96 9.41 -14.72 8.45
CA SER A 96 10.85 -14.70 8.16
C SER A 96 11.24 -13.64 7.12
N GLN A 97 10.31 -13.27 6.22
CA GLN A 97 10.51 -12.23 5.20
C GLN A 97 10.17 -10.82 5.68
N ARG A 98 9.67 -10.66 6.89
CA ARG A 98 9.14 -9.41 7.44
C ARG A 98 10.09 -8.22 7.38
N CYS A 99 11.40 -8.46 7.56
CA CYS A 99 12.42 -7.41 7.52
C CYS A 99 12.81 -7.00 6.08
N MET A 100 12.39 -7.76 5.08
CA MET A 100 12.77 -7.51 3.69
C MET A 100 12.14 -6.21 3.16
N PRO A 101 12.87 -5.46 2.30
CA PRO A 101 12.38 -4.19 1.75
C PRO A 101 11.01 -4.30 1.06
N TYR A 102 10.79 -5.37 0.30
CA TYR A 102 9.53 -5.59 -0.42
C TYR A 102 8.32 -5.87 0.49
N MET A 103 8.53 -6.11 1.78
CA MET A 103 7.46 -6.17 2.78
C MET A 103 7.11 -4.80 3.36
N LYS A 104 7.77 -3.74 2.91
CA LYS A 104 7.56 -2.37 3.42
C LYS A 104 6.93 -1.48 2.35
N PRO A 105 5.95 -0.62 2.70
CA PRO A 105 5.27 0.25 1.74
C PRO A 105 6.21 1.20 0.99
N TRP A 106 7.28 1.72 1.64
CA TRP A 106 8.23 2.63 0.99
C TRP A 106 8.88 2.02 -0.27
N PHE A 107 9.12 0.69 -0.28
CA PHE A 107 9.70 0.01 -1.44
C PHE A 107 8.77 0.12 -2.66
N TRP A 108 7.49 -0.17 -2.47
CA TRP A 108 6.48 -0.14 -3.53
C TRP A 108 6.20 1.29 -3.99
N PHE A 109 6.23 2.25 -3.06
CA PHE A 109 6.15 3.67 -3.39
C PHE A 109 7.30 4.09 -4.31
N LEU A 110 8.55 3.76 -3.94
CA LEU A 110 9.73 4.04 -4.76
C LEU A 110 9.64 3.38 -6.13
N MET A 111 9.24 2.11 -6.20
CA MET A 111 9.07 1.39 -7.47
C MET A 111 7.99 2.03 -8.34
N THR A 112 6.88 2.49 -7.77
CA THR A 112 5.83 3.23 -8.48
C THR A 112 6.40 4.53 -9.09
N VAL A 113 7.15 5.30 -8.32
CA VAL A 113 7.80 6.54 -8.80
C VAL A 113 8.78 6.23 -9.93
N LEU A 114 9.60 5.19 -9.78
CA LEU A 114 10.55 4.76 -10.84
C LEU A 114 9.81 4.36 -12.13
N LEU A 115 8.71 3.62 -12.03
CA LEU A 115 7.89 3.27 -13.20
C LEU A 115 7.35 4.52 -13.90
N LEU A 116 6.81 5.49 -13.16
CA LEU A 116 6.30 6.74 -13.74
C LEU A 116 7.37 7.57 -14.44
N ILE A 117 8.62 7.53 -13.97
CA ILE A 117 9.74 8.28 -14.56
C ILE A 117 10.36 7.54 -15.75
N LEU A 118 10.55 6.23 -15.65
CA LEU A 118 11.33 5.46 -16.61
C LEU A 118 10.50 4.96 -17.80
N VAL A 119 9.27 4.51 -17.55
CA VAL A 119 8.40 3.90 -18.56
C VAL A 119 8.10 4.86 -19.72
N PRO A 120 7.80 6.15 -19.51
CA PRO A 120 7.58 7.09 -20.62
C PRO A 120 8.76 7.20 -21.58
N LYS A 121 9.98 7.01 -21.08
CA LYS A 121 11.23 7.17 -21.82
C LYS A 121 11.73 5.87 -22.48
N ARG A 122 11.32 4.72 -21.98
CA ARG A 122 11.90 3.42 -22.36
C ARG A 122 10.94 2.51 -23.11
N LEU A 123 9.65 2.67 -22.93
CA LEU A 123 8.63 1.83 -23.55
C LEU A 123 7.82 2.59 -24.60
N THR A 124 7.27 1.83 -25.56
CA THR A 124 6.39 2.34 -26.62
C THR A 124 5.15 1.43 -26.74
N GLY A 125 4.14 1.90 -27.46
CA GLY A 125 2.95 1.12 -27.78
C GLY A 125 2.04 0.83 -26.59
N THR A 126 1.21 -0.19 -26.73
CA THR A 126 0.14 -0.55 -25.78
C THR A 126 0.66 -0.90 -24.40
N ILE A 127 1.81 -1.58 -24.32
CA ILE A 127 2.41 -1.99 -23.02
C ILE A 127 2.77 -0.76 -22.21
N LYS A 128 3.32 0.29 -22.82
CA LYS A 128 3.58 1.57 -22.14
C LYS A 128 2.32 2.11 -21.48
N ILE A 129 1.20 2.13 -22.21
CA ILE A 129 -0.07 2.67 -21.70
C ILE A 129 -0.54 1.86 -20.50
N ILE A 130 -0.56 0.53 -20.63
CA ILE A 130 -1.01 -0.36 -19.54
C ILE A 130 -0.16 -0.16 -18.28
N VAL A 131 1.17 -0.16 -18.43
CA VAL A 131 2.09 0.01 -17.30
C VAL A 131 1.93 1.38 -16.65
N LEU A 132 1.74 2.45 -17.45
CA LEU A 132 1.46 3.78 -16.91
C LEU A 132 0.13 3.85 -16.18
N CYS A 133 -0.93 3.22 -16.70
CA CYS A 133 -2.22 3.15 -15.99
C CYS A 133 -2.09 2.44 -14.64
N LEU A 134 -1.36 1.32 -14.58
CA LEU A 134 -1.11 0.62 -13.33
C LEU A 134 -0.29 1.48 -12.35
N ALA A 135 0.77 2.12 -12.83
CA ALA A 135 1.61 2.99 -11.99
C ALA A 135 0.85 4.24 -11.50
N CYS A 136 0.03 4.86 -12.36
CA CYS A 136 -0.85 5.98 -11.97
C CYS A 136 -1.89 5.55 -10.92
N SER A 137 -2.51 4.38 -11.11
CA SER A 137 -3.45 3.82 -10.12
C SER A 137 -2.78 3.57 -8.78
N SER A 138 -1.57 3.01 -8.78
CA SER A 138 -0.77 2.84 -7.56
C SER A 138 -0.43 4.17 -6.89
N MET A 139 0.01 5.17 -7.66
CA MET A 139 0.30 6.51 -7.13
C MET A 139 -0.94 7.19 -6.57
N PHE A 140 -2.08 7.05 -7.25
CA PHE A 140 -3.36 7.58 -6.77
C PHE A 140 -3.73 6.99 -5.41
N TYR A 141 -3.50 5.69 -5.21
CA TYR A 141 -3.72 5.03 -3.93
C TYR A 141 -2.83 5.62 -2.83
N PHE A 142 -1.53 5.79 -3.05
CA PHE A 142 -0.63 6.45 -2.11
C PHE A 142 -1.05 7.90 -1.82
N THR A 143 -1.57 8.60 -2.82
CA THR A 143 -2.08 9.97 -2.65
C THR A 143 -3.32 9.99 -1.75
N LEU A 144 -4.22 9.04 -1.90
CA LEU A 144 -5.39 8.90 -1.02
C LEU A 144 -4.97 8.57 0.42
N GLU A 145 -3.98 7.71 0.62
CA GLU A 145 -3.43 7.43 1.95
C GLU A 145 -2.86 8.69 2.59
N PHE A 146 -2.15 9.51 1.83
CA PHE A 146 -1.61 10.78 2.31
C PHE A 146 -2.70 11.78 2.67
N ILE A 147 -3.72 11.97 1.80
CA ILE A 147 -4.71 13.05 1.95
C ILE A 147 -5.85 12.64 2.89
N VAL A 148 -6.34 11.41 2.78
CA VAL A 148 -7.63 10.99 3.37
C VAL A 148 -7.44 10.02 4.52
N PHE A 149 -6.81 8.88 4.26
CA PHE A 149 -6.93 7.74 5.16
C PHE A 149 -5.93 7.76 6.30
N GLN A 150 -4.64 7.80 6.05
CA GLN A 150 -3.58 7.80 7.07
C GLN A 150 -3.85 6.79 8.21
N ILE A 151 -4.33 5.58 7.84
CA ILE A 151 -4.96 4.68 8.79
C ILE A 151 -3.90 3.83 9.49
N ASP A 152 -3.23 2.97 8.77
CA ASP A 152 -2.24 2.05 9.35
C ASP A 152 -1.28 1.54 8.27
N SER A 153 -0.15 1.00 8.68
CA SER A 153 0.85 0.42 7.79
C SER A 153 0.72 -1.10 7.64
N GLU A 154 -0.48 -1.64 7.82
CA GLU A 154 -0.75 -3.05 7.54
C GLU A 154 -0.63 -3.37 6.04
N PHE A 155 -0.22 -4.60 5.74
CA PHE A 155 -0.04 -5.05 4.36
C PHE A 155 -1.29 -4.87 3.49
N ARG A 156 -2.49 -5.04 4.04
CA ARG A 156 -3.76 -4.87 3.32
C ARG A 156 -3.94 -3.48 2.71
N TYR A 157 -3.35 -2.44 3.30
CA TYR A 157 -3.50 -1.06 2.84
C TYR A 157 -2.55 -0.68 1.70
N PHE A 158 -1.54 -1.49 1.39
CA PHE A 158 -0.68 -1.27 0.23
C PHE A 158 -0.62 -2.48 -0.72
N TYR A 159 -1.50 -3.47 -0.51
CA TYR A 159 -1.58 -4.67 -1.35
C TYR A 159 -1.78 -4.33 -2.83
N TRP A 160 -2.66 -3.36 -3.14
CA TRP A 160 -2.88 -2.92 -4.52
C TRP A 160 -1.59 -2.41 -5.18
N ASN A 161 -0.76 -1.67 -4.44
CA ASN A 161 0.52 -1.17 -4.92
C ASN A 161 1.48 -2.32 -5.25
N CYS A 162 1.53 -3.36 -4.41
CA CYS A 162 2.30 -4.57 -4.69
C CYS A 162 1.85 -5.24 -5.98
N VAL A 163 0.54 -5.43 -6.17
CA VAL A 163 -0.04 -6.05 -7.37
C VAL A 163 0.26 -5.22 -8.61
N SER A 164 -0.03 -3.93 -8.59
CA SER A 164 0.17 -3.02 -9.73
C SER A 164 1.63 -2.97 -10.19
N VAL A 165 2.56 -2.83 -9.27
CA VAL A 165 4.00 -2.79 -9.57
C VAL A 165 4.49 -4.14 -10.07
N SER A 166 4.10 -5.25 -9.43
CA SER A 166 4.51 -6.60 -9.85
C SER A 166 4.01 -6.92 -11.26
N LEU A 167 2.76 -6.62 -11.58
CA LEU A 167 2.20 -6.78 -12.93
C LEU A 167 2.95 -5.91 -13.94
N SER A 168 3.26 -4.67 -13.58
CA SER A 168 4.03 -3.76 -14.43
C SER A 168 5.41 -4.33 -14.76
N LEU A 169 6.12 -4.87 -13.78
CA LEU A 169 7.44 -5.47 -13.97
C LEU A 169 7.36 -6.73 -14.85
N ILE A 170 6.35 -7.57 -14.68
CA ILE A 170 6.11 -8.76 -15.51
C ILE A 170 5.87 -8.33 -16.97
N LEU A 171 5.03 -7.33 -17.22
CA LEU A 171 4.75 -6.82 -18.57
C LEU A 171 6.00 -6.24 -19.23
N ILE A 172 6.81 -5.51 -18.49
CA ILE A 172 8.08 -4.97 -18.99
C ILE A 172 9.03 -6.11 -19.35
N ALA A 173 9.18 -7.10 -18.47
CA ALA A 173 10.06 -8.24 -18.70
C ALA A 173 9.62 -9.04 -19.94
N THR A 174 8.33 -9.37 -20.05
CA THR A 174 7.80 -10.12 -21.21
C THR A 174 7.97 -9.35 -22.52
N SER A 175 7.78 -8.03 -22.52
CA SER A 175 8.04 -7.18 -23.69
C SER A 175 9.51 -7.26 -24.13
N TYR A 176 10.41 -7.09 -23.19
CA TYR A 176 11.85 -7.12 -23.46
C TYR A 176 12.30 -8.47 -24.05
N PHE A 177 11.84 -9.58 -23.47
CA PHE A 177 12.17 -10.92 -23.99
C PHE A 177 11.57 -11.16 -25.37
N SER A 178 10.35 -10.72 -25.64
CA SER A 178 9.70 -10.84 -26.96
C SER A 178 10.46 -10.07 -28.04
N GLU A 179 10.90 -8.85 -27.77
CA GLU A 179 11.69 -8.06 -28.72
C GLU A 179 13.04 -8.70 -29.01
N ARG A 180 13.72 -9.21 -27.99
CA ARG A 180 15.01 -9.91 -28.13
C ARG A 180 14.87 -11.16 -29.01
N THR A 181 13.84 -11.96 -28.81
CA THR A 181 13.56 -13.16 -29.59
C THR A 181 13.30 -12.82 -31.07
N ARG A 182 12.53 -11.77 -31.35
CA ARG A 182 12.27 -11.28 -32.73
C ARG A 182 13.56 -10.83 -33.41
N THR A 183 14.42 -10.13 -32.71
CA THR A 183 15.70 -9.66 -33.26
C THR A 183 16.61 -10.84 -33.62
N ILE A 184 16.71 -11.83 -32.77
CA ILE A 184 17.52 -13.04 -33.03
C ILE A 184 16.97 -13.80 -34.26
N SER A 185 15.64 -14.00 -34.35
CA SER A 185 15.03 -14.70 -35.49
C SER A 185 15.28 -13.98 -36.81
N LYS A 186 15.23 -12.66 -36.83
CA LYS A 186 15.57 -11.87 -38.06
C LYS A 186 17.04 -12.01 -38.44
N LEU A 187 17.96 -11.99 -37.51
CA LEU A 187 19.39 -12.17 -37.78
C LEU A 187 19.70 -13.57 -38.34
N THR A 188 19.05 -14.61 -37.82
CA THR A 188 19.21 -16.00 -38.29
C THR A 188 18.66 -16.15 -39.72
N SER A 189 17.47 -15.59 -39.99
CA SER A 189 16.87 -15.60 -41.35
C SER A 189 17.73 -14.90 -42.42
N ASN A 190 18.40 -13.81 -42.03
CA ASN A 190 19.29 -13.08 -42.98
C ASN A 190 20.65 -13.79 -43.23
N ARG A 191 21.07 -14.72 -42.36
CA ARG A 191 22.30 -15.52 -42.59
C ARG A 191 22.08 -16.74 -43.47
N LEU A 192 20.83 -17.14 -43.64
CA LEU A 192 20.44 -18.32 -44.43
C LEU A 192 20.08 -17.97 -45.88
N LYS A 193 20.08 -16.68 -46.22
CA LYS A 193 19.95 -16.14 -47.61
C LYS A 193 21.33 -15.76 -48.13
#